data_0d49c03593d8d4848d8ecd0b3055c504
#
_entry.id   0d49c03593d8d4848d8ecd0b3055c504
#
_cell.length_a   1.000
_cell.length_b   1.000
_cell.length_c   1.000
_cell.angle_alpha   90.00
_cell.angle_beta   90.00
_cell.angle_gamma   90.00
#
_symmetry.space_group_name_H-M   'P 1'
#
loop_
_entity.id
_entity.type
_entity.pdbx_description
1 polymer ?
#
loop_
_entity_poly.entity_id
_entity_poly.type
_entity_poly.pdbx_seq_one_letter_code
_entity_poly.pdbx_strand_id
1 'polypeptide(L)'
;MTYEEKALREKAFDIETKEDLLLLLNDIKADLTHETSYPFTMQTMMRYSRPGVYSWRYKKIFVPKKTGGAREVYASWGTLKWLQVCVNELLQAMYDPSDYAMGFVKRRSVVDNAKAHVYQNYVFNIDLKDFFPSITYSQVKNSLQQLPFGFNEEIAKIIAGLCTISDDTPDLMPKGKKERKRYFLPQGAPSSPVLSNAVCISLDRKLAGLARRFGLTFTRYADDITFSSMHNVYQEGSAFRIELENIIFKQGFRINAQKVRLHHRSRRQEVTGLIVGRKVNVPKQYIKDLRAVLHIWKKYGEGAAAASYYPRYRAGIKKETQFNLKAVMLGKLCYLKMVRGEDDPVYKRLSEQFDEVTSKRKKKCQPGVEYLGSCTLKTFERRLNVVIDIGEEVCKNKFTRIRLKNGTTLPIYISRLMPHNSRKDRVWMSLCRRIFETGGFSVFYMLHNSYAIKSFVPPLKSDIFDETVSKVVDLVVAFPILHVEDECGVIQPKYIPQKISEVIDQFLSEKNISHKENIHF
;
A
#
# COMPACT_ATOMS: atom_id res chain seq x y z
N MET A 1 -3.01 8.65 21.39
CA MET A 1 -3.33 7.24 21.69
C MET A 1 -4.81 7.08 21.50
N THR A 2 -5.26 6.10 20.71
CA THR A 2 -6.68 5.76 20.56
C THR A 2 -7.17 5.02 21.80
N TYR A 3 -8.50 4.86 21.95
CA TYR A 3 -9.06 4.06 23.06
C TYR A 3 -8.56 2.61 23.03
N GLU A 4 -8.51 2.02 21.83
CA GLU A 4 -8.00 0.67 21.59
C GLU A 4 -6.51 0.53 21.94
N GLU A 5 -5.68 1.54 21.60
CA GLU A 5 -4.26 1.55 21.98
C GLU A 5 -4.07 1.63 23.50
N LYS A 6 -4.96 2.32 24.23
CA LYS A 6 -4.91 2.37 25.71
C LYS A 6 -5.28 1.02 26.33
N ALA A 7 -6.38 0.42 25.87
CA ALA A 7 -6.82 -0.89 26.35
C ALA A 7 -5.76 -1.97 26.10
N LEU A 8 -5.12 -1.94 24.93
CA LEU A 8 -4.02 -2.86 24.62
C LEU A 8 -2.81 -2.63 25.53
N ARG A 9 -2.49 -1.37 25.82
CA ARG A 9 -1.38 -1.02 26.73
C ARG A 9 -1.64 -1.50 28.15
N GLU A 10 -2.85 -1.35 28.67
CA GLU A 10 -3.25 -1.84 29.99
C GLU A 10 -3.09 -3.36 30.06
N LYS A 11 -3.67 -4.11 29.14
CA LYS A 11 -3.49 -5.58 29.04
C LYS A 11 -2.02 -5.99 28.95
N ALA A 12 -1.18 -5.18 28.28
CA ALA A 12 0.23 -5.48 28.09
C ALA A 12 1.06 -5.39 29.38
N PHE A 13 0.66 -4.53 30.32
CA PHE A 13 1.31 -4.43 31.64
C PHE A 13 0.96 -5.59 32.57
N ASP A 14 -0.13 -6.30 32.30
CA ASP A 14 -0.57 -7.45 33.10
C ASP A 14 0.10 -8.76 32.66
N ILE A 15 1.02 -8.72 31.67
CA ILE A 15 1.71 -9.93 31.19
C ILE A 15 2.77 -10.36 32.20
N GLU A 16 2.52 -11.43 32.94
CA GLU A 16 3.49 -12.04 33.84
C GLU A 16 3.99 -13.40 33.36
N THR A 17 3.16 -14.15 32.64
CA THR A 17 3.48 -15.50 32.16
C THR A 17 3.50 -15.60 30.64
N LYS A 18 4.10 -16.65 30.12
CA LYS A 18 4.06 -16.95 28.65
C LYS A 18 2.65 -17.27 28.17
N GLU A 19 1.79 -17.73 29.05
CA GLU A 19 0.37 -17.98 28.80
C GLU A 19 -0.36 -16.66 28.54
N ASP A 20 -0.11 -15.62 29.37
CA ASP A 20 -0.67 -14.28 29.19
C ASP A 20 -0.19 -13.67 27.89
N LEU A 21 1.11 -13.79 27.59
CA LEU A 21 1.67 -13.32 26.33
C LEU A 21 0.99 -14.00 25.12
N LEU A 22 0.81 -15.33 25.16
CA LEU A 22 0.16 -16.07 24.10
C LEU A 22 -1.29 -15.63 23.90
N LEU A 23 -2.03 -15.47 25.00
CA LEU A 23 -3.42 -15.01 24.98
C LEU A 23 -3.51 -13.63 24.30
N LEU A 24 -2.71 -12.67 24.74
CA LEU A 24 -2.73 -11.32 24.19
C LEU A 24 -2.29 -11.29 22.70
N LEU A 25 -1.29 -12.08 22.31
CA LEU A 25 -0.90 -12.19 20.90
C LEU A 25 -2.00 -12.80 20.03
N ASN A 26 -2.83 -13.69 20.58
CA ASN A 26 -3.98 -14.25 19.88
C ASN A 26 -5.14 -13.25 19.79
N ASP A 27 -5.39 -12.46 20.83
CA ASP A 27 -6.37 -11.35 20.80
C ASP A 27 -5.99 -10.38 19.67
N ILE A 28 -4.74 -9.89 19.68
CA ILE A 28 -4.23 -8.98 18.64
C ILE A 28 -4.37 -9.60 17.24
N LYS A 29 -4.09 -10.90 17.09
CA LYS A 29 -4.23 -11.58 15.81
C LYS A 29 -5.68 -11.66 15.35
N ALA A 30 -6.60 -11.99 16.26
CA ALA A 30 -8.03 -12.03 15.97
C ALA A 30 -8.54 -10.67 15.48
N ASP A 31 -8.17 -9.58 16.17
CA ASP A 31 -8.50 -8.22 15.75
C ASP A 31 -7.97 -7.88 14.36
N LEU A 32 -6.70 -8.19 14.09
CA LEU A 32 -6.05 -7.88 12.79
C LEU A 32 -6.59 -8.72 11.63
N THR A 33 -7.10 -9.93 11.91
CA THR A 33 -7.60 -10.86 10.89
C THR A 33 -9.12 -10.96 10.87
N HIS A 34 -9.83 -10.13 11.64
CA HIS A 34 -11.28 -10.19 11.80
C HIS A 34 -11.77 -11.62 12.11
N GLU A 35 -11.11 -12.26 13.08
CA GLU A 35 -11.39 -13.62 13.55
C GLU A 35 -11.31 -14.74 12.49
N THR A 36 -10.77 -14.46 11.32
CA THR A 36 -10.70 -15.44 10.20
C THR A 36 -9.52 -16.39 10.28
N SER A 37 -8.64 -16.26 11.27
CA SER A 37 -7.40 -17.05 11.36
C SER A 37 -7.30 -17.88 12.63
N TYR A 38 -6.73 -19.11 12.50
CA TYR A 38 -6.49 -19.97 13.65
C TYR A 38 -5.52 -19.33 14.66
N PRO A 39 -5.75 -19.46 15.99
CA PRO A 39 -4.87 -18.93 17.01
C PRO A 39 -3.49 -19.60 17.00
N PHE A 40 -2.51 -18.92 17.56
CA PHE A 40 -1.20 -19.51 17.86
C PHE A 40 -1.31 -20.51 19.01
N THR A 41 -0.58 -21.61 18.93
CA THR A 41 -0.41 -22.53 20.04
C THR A 41 0.83 -22.22 20.84
N MET A 42 0.87 -22.58 22.12
CA MET A 42 2.05 -22.46 22.98
C MET A 42 3.26 -23.15 22.35
N GLN A 43 3.08 -24.36 21.83
CA GLN A 43 4.14 -25.09 21.14
C GLN A 43 4.71 -24.29 19.97
N THR A 44 3.85 -23.66 19.17
CA THR A 44 4.26 -22.86 18.03
C THR A 44 5.05 -21.62 18.47
N MET A 45 4.55 -20.85 19.44
CA MET A 45 5.23 -19.68 19.98
C MET A 45 6.61 -20.04 20.54
N MET A 46 6.67 -21.06 21.39
CA MET A 46 7.94 -21.51 22.01
C MET A 46 8.93 -22.07 20.98
N ARG A 47 8.44 -22.77 19.96
CA ARG A 47 9.24 -23.26 18.84
C ARG A 47 9.88 -22.10 18.08
N TYR A 48 9.12 -21.04 17.81
CA TYR A 48 9.62 -19.88 17.06
C TYR A 48 10.43 -18.91 17.92
N SER A 49 10.34 -18.96 19.24
CA SER A 49 11.16 -18.14 20.14
C SER A 49 12.62 -18.61 20.29
N ARG A 50 12.98 -19.78 19.72
CA ARG A 50 14.35 -20.27 19.72
C ARG A 50 15.12 -19.75 18.50
N PRO A 51 15.91 -18.68 18.62
CA PRO A 51 16.66 -18.16 17.49
C PRO A 51 17.72 -19.17 17.02
N GLY A 52 17.96 -19.25 15.73
CA GLY A 52 18.99 -20.10 15.14
C GLY A 52 18.60 -21.56 14.89
N VAL A 53 17.45 -22.03 15.38
CA VAL A 53 16.99 -23.39 15.08
C VAL A 53 16.31 -23.46 13.70
N TYR A 54 15.85 -22.33 13.18
CA TYR A 54 15.02 -22.28 11.98
C TYR A 54 15.39 -21.08 11.08
N SER A 55 16.62 -21.05 10.52
CA SER A 55 17.06 -20.02 9.57
C SER A 55 16.15 -19.93 8.33
N TRP A 56 15.55 -21.04 7.91
CA TRP A 56 14.58 -21.11 6.80
C TRP A 56 13.29 -20.30 7.02
N ARG A 57 13.04 -19.79 8.22
CA ARG A 57 11.89 -18.91 8.51
C ARG A 57 11.97 -17.52 7.88
N TYR A 58 13.13 -17.16 7.41
CA TYR A 58 13.38 -15.90 6.73
C TYR A 58 13.82 -16.16 5.30
N LYS A 59 13.18 -15.45 4.37
CA LYS A 59 13.65 -15.38 2.99
C LYS A 59 14.67 -14.26 2.87
N LYS A 60 15.92 -14.61 2.56
CA LYS A 60 16.97 -13.65 2.29
C LYS A 60 16.77 -13.04 0.90
N ILE A 61 16.64 -11.72 0.83
CA ILE A 61 16.41 -10.95 -0.38
C ILE A 61 17.53 -9.92 -0.53
N PHE A 62 18.11 -9.85 -1.72
CA PHE A 62 19.14 -8.86 -2.03
C PHE A 62 18.50 -7.67 -2.74
N VAL A 63 18.53 -6.48 -2.13
CA VAL A 63 18.02 -5.23 -2.70
C VAL A 63 19.21 -4.39 -3.16
N PRO A 64 19.31 -4.02 -4.45
CA PRO A 64 20.42 -3.22 -4.95
C PRO A 64 20.44 -1.83 -4.29
N LYS A 65 21.64 -1.39 -3.86
CA LYS A 65 21.85 -0.03 -3.32
C LYS A 65 22.09 0.95 -4.48
N LYS A 66 21.67 2.21 -4.31
CA LYS A 66 21.93 3.28 -5.30
C LYS A 66 23.43 3.57 -5.49
N THR A 67 24.24 3.31 -4.47
CA THR A 67 25.71 3.52 -4.46
C THR A 67 26.50 2.30 -4.90
N GLY A 68 25.85 1.27 -5.44
CA GLY A 68 26.46 -0.01 -5.76
C GLY A 68 26.37 -1.02 -4.60
N GLY A 69 26.51 -2.31 -4.92
CA GLY A 69 26.36 -3.42 -3.99
C GLY A 69 24.88 -3.74 -3.69
N ALA A 70 24.65 -4.66 -2.76
CA ALA A 70 23.32 -5.10 -2.36
C ALA A 70 23.12 -4.95 -0.84
N ARG A 71 21.86 -4.77 -0.45
CA ARG A 71 21.42 -4.78 0.94
C ARG A 71 20.71 -6.11 1.18
N GLU A 72 21.13 -6.81 2.21
CA GLU A 72 20.46 -8.02 2.63
C GLU A 72 19.21 -7.67 3.45
N VAL A 73 18.08 -8.21 3.05
CA VAL A 73 16.79 -8.06 3.73
C VAL A 73 16.29 -9.45 4.08
N TYR A 74 15.92 -9.63 5.32
CA TYR A 74 15.41 -10.90 5.86
C TYR A 74 13.90 -10.78 6.06
N ALA A 75 13.13 -11.24 5.09
CA ALA A 75 11.68 -11.24 5.16
C ALA A 75 11.17 -12.48 5.87
N SER A 76 10.59 -12.33 7.05
CA SER A 76 9.87 -13.42 7.71
C SER A 76 8.61 -13.80 6.94
N TRP A 77 8.19 -15.07 7.02
CA TRP A 77 7.00 -15.55 6.35
C TRP A 77 6.18 -16.52 7.22
N GLY A 78 4.95 -16.80 6.77
CA GLY A 78 4.05 -17.71 7.47
C GLY A 78 3.76 -17.29 8.90
N THR A 79 3.71 -18.26 9.80
CA THR A 79 3.35 -18.05 11.22
C THR A 79 4.31 -17.12 11.96
N LEU A 80 5.63 -17.17 11.67
CA LEU A 80 6.59 -16.25 12.29
C LEU A 80 6.29 -14.80 11.94
N LYS A 81 5.93 -14.50 10.69
CA LYS A 81 5.56 -13.15 10.27
C LYS A 81 4.37 -12.64 11.08
N TRP A 82 3.35 -13.46 11.26
CA TRP A 82 2.18 -13.09 12.06
C TRP A 82 2.50 -12.89 13.54
N LEU A 83 3.32 -13.75 14.14
CA LEU A 83 3.82 -13.55 15.51
C LEU A 83 4.55 -12.21 15.64
N GLN A 84 5.42 -11.87 14.69
CA GLN A 84 6.15 -10.59 14.69
C GLN A 84 5.24 -9.38 14.42
N VAL A 85 4.18 -9.53 13.63
CA VAL A 85 3.18 -8.47 13.44
C VAL A 85 2.44 -8.22 14.75
N CYS A 86 1.98 -9.27 15.45
CA CYS A 86 1.30 -9.12 16.74
C CYS A 86 2.24 -8.54 17.81
N VAL A 87 3.50 -9.01 17.87
CA VAL A 87 4.53 -8.41 18.74
C VAL A 87 4.77 -6.94 18.42
N ASN A 88 4.77 -6.56 17.15
CA ASN A 88 4.91 -5.16 16.77
C ASN A 88 3.77 -4.30 17.29
N GLU A 89 2.52 -4.74 17.16
CA GLU A 89 1.36 -4.00 17.66
C GLU A 89 1.40 -3.88 19.20
N LEU A 90 1.72 -4.98 19.89
CA LEU A 90 1.94 -4.98 21.33
C LEU A 90 2.99 -3.94 21.76
N LEU A 91 4.18 -4.00 21.16
CA LEU A 91 5.28 -3.10 21.50
C LEU A 91 5.00 -1.65 21.11
N GLN A 92 4.31 -1.41 19.99
CA GLN A 92 3.90 -0.07 19.57
C GLN A 92 2.89 0.57 20.54
N ALA A 93 2.02 -0.22 21.17
CA ALA A 93 1.10 0.28 22.19
C ALA A 93 1.81 0.67 23.50
N MET A 94 2.87 -0.05 23.84
CA MET A 94 3.67 0.20 25.06
C MET A 94 4.75 1.26 24.86
N TYR A 95 5.26 1.41 23.61
CA TYR A 95 6.39 2.28 23.32
C TYR A 95 6.02 3.76 23.48
N ASP A 96 6.80 4.44 24.32
CA ASP A 96 6.69 5.88 24.51
C ASP A 96 7.88 6.56 23.81
N PRO A 97 7.67 7.10 22.61
CA PRO A 97 8.77 7.62 21.80
C PRO A 97 9.31 8.92 22.35
N SER A 98 10.64 9.02 22.50
CA SER A 98 11.30 10.27 22.83
C SER A 98 11.04 11.33 21.75
N ASP A 99 11.14 12.62 22.12
CA ASP A 99 10.98 13.75 21.16
C ASP A 99 12.00 13.73 20.03
N TYR A 100 13.08 13.02 20.19
CA TYR A 100 14.19 12.95 19.24
C TYR A 100 14.07 11.81 18.24
N ALA A 101 13.29 10.74 18.55
CA ALA A 101 13.05 9.61 17.68
C ALA A 101 11.97 9.95 16.64
N MET A 102 12.36 10.18 15.39
CA MET A 102 11.45 10.56 14.31
C MET A 102 11.08 9.39 13.38
N GLY A 103 12.00 8.43 13.20
CA GLY A 103 11.76 7.26 12.36
C GLY A 103 11.02 6.14 13.11
N PHE A 104 10.14 5.43 12.41
CA PHE A 104 9.37 4.29 12.93
C PHE A 104 8.44 4.62 14.11
N VAL A 105 8.04 5.87 14.23
CA VAL A 105 7.11 6.36 15.25
C VAL A 105 5.78 6.70 14.60
N LYS A 106 4.68 6.18 15.14
CA LYS A 106 3.33 6.51 14.67
C LYS A 106 3.15 8.04 14.72
N ARG A 107 2.51 8.61 13.69
CA ARG A 107 2.20 10.05 13.55
C ARG A 107 3.42 10.98 13.40
N ARG A 108 4.65 10.45 13.26
CA ARG A 108 5.83 11.23 12.88
C ARG A 108 6.26 10.89 11.46
N SER A 109 6.75 11.89 10.75
CA SER A 109 7.14 11.79 9.33
C SER A 109 8.55 12.33 9.09
N VAL A 110 9.05 12.11 7.89
CA VAL A 110 10.30 12.76 7.42
C VAL A 110 10.20 14.28 7.40
N VAL A 111 8.97 14.82 7.30
CA VAL A 111 8.74 16.27 7.34
C VAL A 111 8.93 16.81 8.75
N ASP A 112 8.44 16.10 9.77
CA ASP A 112 8.61 16.50 11.17
C ASP A 112 10.08 16.45 11.57
N ASN A 113 10.79 15.41 11.12
CA ASN A 113 12.24 15.33 11.26
C ASN A 113 12.95 16.55 10.64
N ALA A 114 12.62 16.89 9.40
CA ALA A 114 13.23 18.00 8.68
C ALA A 114 12.86 19.38 9.27
N LYS A 115 11.63 19.55 9.78
CA LYS A 115 11.17 20.81 10.42
C LYS A 115 12.00 21.20 11.63
N ALA A 116 12.53 20.24 12.39
CA ALA A 116 13.38 20.51 13.53
C ALA A 116 14.69 21.26 13.15
N HIS A 117 15.13 21.13 11.89
CA HIS A 117 16.42 21.63 11.42
C HIS A 117 16.33 22.83 10.45
N VAL A 118 15.19 23.51 10.37
CA VAL A 118 15.05 24.74 9.58
C VAL A 118 15.75 25.92 10.24
N TYR A 119 16.12 26.93 9.46
CA TYR A 119 16.78 28.18 9.91
C TYR A 119 18.15 27.97 10.58
N GLN A 120 18.82 26.83 10.34
CA GLN A 120 20.13 26.56 10.91
C GLN A 120 21.26 26.90 9.96
N ASN A 121 22.40 27.42 10.49
CA ASN A 121 23.58 27.68 9.69
C ASN A 121 24.31 26.41 9.29
N TYR A 122 24.31 25.42 10.16
CA TYR A 122 25.00 24.14 9.98
C TYR A 122 24.05 22.98 10.19
N VAL A 123 24.09 22.00 9.30
CA VAL A 123 23.40 20.71 9.43
C VAL A 123 24.43 19.61 9.28
N PHE A 124 24.55 18.81 10.30
CA PHE A 124 25.51 17.69 10.39
C PHE A 124 24.75 16.39 10.45
N ASN A 125 24.96 15.55 9.43
CA ASN A 125 24.31 14.24 9.29
C ASN A 125 25.33 13.13 9.45
N ILE A 126 24.98 12.10 10.20
CA ILE A 126 25.72 10.85 10.33
C ILE A 126 24.77 9.67 10.16
N ASP A 127 25.31 8.56 9.69
CA ASP A 127 24.58 7.31 9.45
C ASP A 127 25.26 6.20 10.28
N LEU A 128 24.46 5.37 10.93
CA LEU A 128 24.97 4.23 11.69
C LEU A 128 25.21 3.04 10.74
N LYS A 129 26.44 2.52 10.74
CA LYS A 129 26.81 1.39 9.89
C LYS A 129 26.09 0.13 10.36
N ASP A 130 25.50 -0.60 9.40
CA ASP A 130 24.83 -1.89 9.62
C ASP A 130 23.87 -1.86 10.83
N PHE A 131 23.03 -0.83 10.90
CA PHE A 131 22.21 -0.47 12.06
C PHE A 131 21.44 -1.67 12.65
N PHE A 132 20.56 -2.31 11.87
CA PHE A 132 19.80 -3.46 12.36
C PHE A 132 20.69 -4.65 12.74
N PRO A 133 21.64 -5.08 11.90
CA PRO A 133 22.57 -6.14 12.28
C PRO A 133 23.49 -5.82 13.47
N SER A 134 23.65 -4.55 13.82
CA SER A 134 24.43 -4.16 15.02
C SER A 134 23.66 -4.38 16.32
N ILE A 135 22.34 -4.48 16.25
CA ILE A 135 21.47 -4.70 17.42
C ILE A 135 21.43 -6.20 17.73
N THR A 136 22.01 -6.57 18.87
CA THR A 136 22.11 -7.96 19.31
C THR A 136 20.87 -8.44 20.06
N TYR A 137 20.69 -9.77 20.14
CA TYR A 137 19.67 -10.40 20.97
C TYR A 137 19.70 -9.89 22.42
N SER A 138 20.89 -9.76 23.00
CA SER A 138 21.03 -9.30 24.39
C SER A 138 20.57 -7.85 24.57
N GLN A 139 20.86 -6.97 23.61
CA GLN A 139 20.37 -5.60 23.64
C GLN A 139 18.84 -5.55 23.52
N VAL A 140 18.24 -6.35 22.62
CA VAL A 140 16.77 -6.47 22.52
C VAL A 140 16.18 -6.97 23.82
N LYS A 141 16.68 -8.10 24.36
CA LYS A 141 16.21 -8.65 25.62
C LYS A 141 16.28 -7.62 26.76
N ASN A 142 17.43 -6.97 26.90
CA ASN A 142 17.65 -5.99 28.00
C ASN A 142 16.75 -4.75 27.84
N SER A 143 16.51 -4.28 26.60
CA SER A 143 15.62 -3.14 26.37
C SER A 143 14.16 -3.46 26.71
N LEU A 144 13.72 -4.70 26.49
CA LEU A 144 12.38 -5.16 26.83
C LEU A 144 12.14 -5.29 28.34
N GLN A 145 13.19 -5.50 29.12
CA GLN A 145 13.13 -5.54 30.59
C GLN A 145 13.11 -4.14 31.23
N GLN A 146 13.42 -3.10 30.47
CA GLN A 146 13.43 -1.72 30.94
C GLN A 146 12.12 -0.99 30.59
N LEU A 147 11.85 0.10 31.28
CA LEU A 147 10.74 0.99 30.92
C LEU A 147 10.93 1.55 29.50
N PRO A 148 9.85 1.66 28.72
CA PRO A 148 8.44 1.57 29.12
C PRO A 148 7.85 0.15 29.10
N PHE A 149 8.60 -0.89 28.73
CA PHE A 149 8.08 -2.25 28.56
C PHE A 149 7.99 -3.03 29.88
N GLY A 150 9.07 -3.09 30.66
CA GLY A 150 9.09 -3.69 32.00
C GLY A 150 8.83 -5.20 32.04
N PHE A 151 8.99 -5.92 30.91
CA PHE A 151 8.76 -7.37 30.89
C PHE A 151 9.77 -8.12 31.78
N ASN A 152 9.31 -9.18 32.43
CA ASN A 152 10.18 -10.10 33.13
C ASN A 152 11.15 -10.82 32.16
N GLU A 153 12.12 -11.54 32.72
CA GLU A 153 13.18 -12.17 31.92
C GLU A 153 12.64 -13.24 30.96
N GLU A 154 11.62 -14.00 31.35
CA GLU A 154 11.04 -15.06 30.53
C GLU A 154 10.36 -14.47 29.29
N ILE A 155 9.51 -13.50 29.47
CA ILE A 155 8.78 -12.81 28.39
C ILE A 155 9.75 -12.08 27.46
N ALA A 156 10.73 -11.36 28.02
CA ALA A 156 11.74 -10.66 27.23
C ALA A 156 12.59 -11.64 26.38
N LYS A 157 12.92 -12.83 26.89
CA LYS A 157 13.60 -13.89 26.14
C LYS A 157 12.75 -14.42 24.98
N ILE A 158 11.46 -14.67 25.22
CA ILE A 158 10.54 -15.15 24.19
C ILE A 158 10.42 -14.14 23.07
N ILE A 159 10.12 -12.87 23.37
CA ILE A 159 9.97 -11.80 22.39
C ILE A 159 11.29 -11.58 21.62
N ALA A 160 12.44 -11.48 22.31
CA ALA A 160 13.73 -11.32 21.67
C ALA A 160 14.06 -12.50 20.75
N GLY A 161 13.69 -13.73 21.14
CA GLY A 161 13.87 -14.92 20.33
C GLY A 161 13.00 -14.96 19.07
N LEU A 162 11.74 -14.50 19.15
CA LEU A 162 10.85 -14.37 18.01
C LEU A 162 11.36 -13.34 16.98
N CYS A 163 12.11 -12.33 17.44
CA CYS A 163 12.43 -11.14 16.66
C CYS A 163 13.89 -11.09 16.19
N THR A 164 14.75 -12.03 16.58
CA THR A 164 16.16 -12.07 16.16
C THR A 164 16.47 -13.28 15.29
N ILE A 165 17.48 -13.14 14.45
CA ILE A 165 17.98 -14.18 13.54
C ILE A 165 19.44 -14.49 13.87
N SER A 166 19.87 -15.75 13.62
CA SER A 166 21.28 -16.12 13.67
C SER A 166 21.97 -15.84 12.35
N ASP A 167 23.22 -15.43 12.41
CA ASP A 167 24.09 -15.39 11.26
C ASP A 167 24.52 -16.82 10.91
N ASP A 168 24.13 -17.30 9.73
CA ASP A 168 24.51 -18.62 9.22
C ASP A 168 25.83 -18.54 8.43
N THR A 169 26.45 -17.36 8.32
CA THR A 169 27.78 -17.25 7.70
C THR A 169 28.81 -17.87 8.63
N PRO A 170 29.54 -18.92 8.18
CA PRO A 170 30.71 -19.39 8.92
C PRO A 170 31.69 -18.22 9.03
N ASP A 171 31.86 -17.69 10.24
CA ASP A 171 32.96 -16.77 10.47
C ASP A 171 34.26 -17.46 10.02
N LEU A 172 35.03 -16.74 9.21
CA LEU A 172 36.39 -17.15 8.80
C LEU A 172 37.33 -17.13 10.03
N MET A 173 37.00 -17.92 11.06
CA MET A 173 37.77 -18.07 12.28
C MET A 173 38.70 -19.28 12.17
N PRO A 174 39.89 -19.22 12.76
CA PRO A 174 40.84 -20.34 12.75
C PRO A 174 40.19 -21.60 13.33
N LYS A 175 40.37 -22.73 12.64
CA LYS A 175 39.89 -24.07 13.04
C LYS A 175 40.23 -24.34 14.52
N GLY A 176 39.20 -24.55 15.35
CA GLY A 176 39.34 -25.03 16.72
C GLY A 176 38.56 -24.31 17.83
N LYS A 177 37.91 -23.17 17.58
CA LYS A 177 37.02 -22.54 18.57
C LYS A 177 35.57 -22.80 18.18
N LYS A 178 34.74 -23.26 19.15
CA LYS A 178 33.27 -23.37 18.96
C LYS A 178 32.74 -22.02 18.52
N GLU A 179 32.20 -21.96 17.30
CA GLU A 179 31.57 -20.78 16.73
C GLU A 179 30.43 -20.32 17.64
N ARG A 180 30.56 -19.15 18.23
CA ARG A 180 29.42 -18.50 18.92
C ARG A 180 28.56 -17.86 17.86
N LYS A 181 27.42 -18.49 17.53
CA LYS A 181 26.43 -17.90 16.64
C LYS A 181 26.05 -16.51 17.14
N ARG A 182 26.17 -15.53 16.28
CA ARG A 182 25.73 -14.17 16.55
C ARG A 182 24.23 -14.07 16.25
N TYR A 183 23.46 -13.57 17.20
CA TYR A 183 22.04 -13.29 17.03
C TYR A 183 21.82 -11.79 16.96
N PHE A 184 21.10 -11.33 15.95
CA PHE A 184 20.90 -9.91 15.68
C PHE A 184 19.48 -9.63 15.16
N LEU A 185 19.11 -8.34 15.15
CA LEU A 185 17.83 -7.86 14.66
C LEU A 185 17.82 -7.86 13.12
N PRO A 186 16.91 -8.63 12.46
CA PRO A 186 16.88 -8.71 11.01
C PRO A 186 16.35 -7.44 10.37
N GLN A 187 16.98 -6.98 9.30
CA GLN A 187 16.40 -5.93 8.47
C GLN A 187 15.26 -6.51 7.61
N GLY A 188 14.04 -6.04 7.79
CA GLY A 188 12.87 -6.46 7.00
C GLY A 188 11.81 -7.27 7.76
N ALA A 189 12.05 -7.60 9.03
CA ALA A 189 11.02 -8.18 9.89
C ALA A 189 10.05 -7.09 10.42
N PRO A 190 8.76 -7.40 10.60
CA PRO A 190 7.73 -6.44 11.05
C PRO A 190 8.06 -5.75 12.39
N SER A 191 8.63 -6.48 13.34
CA SER A 191 8.94 -5.99 14.69
C SER A 191 10.28 -5.24 14.79
N SER A 192 11.15 -5.33 13.78
CA SER A 192 12.48 -4.71 13.84
C SER A 192 12.46 -3.19 14.02
N PRO A 193 11.56 -2.42 13.38
CA PRO A 193 11.48 -0.98 13.56
C PRO A 193 11.24 -0.53 15.01
N VAL A 194 10.23 -1.07 15.68
CA VAL A 194 9.91 -0.70 17.07
C VAL A 194 11.02 -1.16 18.03
N LEU A 195 11.55 -2.36 17.84
CA LEU A 195 12.65 -2.88 18.67
C LEU A 195 13.95 -2.08 18.50
N SER A 196 14.25 -1.61 17.29
CA SER A 196 15.41 -0.74 17.08
C SER A 196 15.26 0.57 17.86
N ASN A 197 14.06 1.15 17.90
CA ASN A 197 13.79 2.33 18.71
C ASN A 197 13.88 2.03 20.21
N ALA A 198 13.36 0.88 20.68
CA ALA A 198 13.47 0.45 22.07
C ALA A 198 14.92 0.37 22.54
N VAL A 199 15.79 -0.27 21.75
CA VAL A 199 17.25 -0.36 22.04
C VAL A 199 17.91 1.02 22.02
N CYS A 200 17.47 1.93 21.15
CA CYS A 200 18.03 3.27 21.03
C CYS A 200 17.57 4.27 22.10
N ILE A 201 16.66 3.95 23.01
CA ILE A 201 16.21 4.88 24.07
C ILE A 201 17.40 5.46 24.85
N SER A 202 18.36 4.61 25.26
CA SER A 202 19.57 5.05 25.97
C SER A 202 20.49 5.91 25.10
N LEU A 203 20.65 5.54 23.82
CA LEU A 203 21.41 6.32 22.84
C LEU A 203 20.80 7.72 22.67
N ASP A 204 19.49 7.79 22.43
CA ASP A 204 18.77 9.05 22.23
C ASP A 204 18.90 9.97 23.43
N ARG A 205 18.76 9.44 24.64
CA ARG A 205 18.93 10.21 25.89
C ARG A 205 20.34 10.81 26.03
N LYS A 206 21.37 10.02 25.72
CA LYS A 206 22.77 10.47 25.77
C LYS A 206 23.08 11.52 24.69
N LEU A 207 22.62 11.29 23.46
CA LEU A 207 22.80 12.23 22.36
C LEU A 207 22.03 13.54 22.57
N ALA A 208 20.85 13.47 23.17
CA ALA A 208 20.09 14.67 23.57
C ALA A 208 20.84 15.47 24.66
N GLY A 209 21.47 14.78 25.63
CA GLY A 209 22.32 15.43 26.63
C GLY A 209 23.54 16.11 26.00
N LEU A 210 24.19 15.44 25.06
CA LEU A 210 25.28 16.01 24.27
C LEU A 210 24.82 17.24 23.48
N ALA A 211 23.69 17.13 22.77
CA ALA A 211 23.14 18.22 21.97
C ALA A 211 22.84 19.46 22.83
N ARG A 212 22.17 19.27 23.98
CA ARG A 212 21.89 20.38 24.93
C ARG A 212 23.15 21.07 25.40
N ARG A 213 24.19 20.33 25.75
CA ARG A 213 25.45 20.91 26.24
C ARG A 213 26.17 21.76 25.19
N PHE A 214 26.06 21.40 23.91
CA PHE A 214 26.65 22.15 22.81
C PHE A 214 25.67 23.12 22.12
N GLY A 215 24.44 23.31 22.64
CA GLY A 215 23.43 24.19 22.04
C GLY A 215 22.96 23.77 20.65
N LEU A 216 22.77 22.46 20.45
CA LEU A 216 22.40 21.88 19.16
C LEU A 216 20.96 21.36 19.18
N THR A 217 20.31 21.39 18.04
CA THR A 217 19.12 20.59 17.76
C THR A 217 19.53 19.20 17.31
N PHE A 218 18.88 18.18 17.84
CA PHE A 218 19.16 16.76 17.56
C PHE A 218 17.88 16.02 17.20
N THR A 219 17.95 15.16 16.17
CA THR A 219 16.91 14.15 15.87
C THR A 219 17.55 12.89 15.32
N ARG A 220 16.84 11.76 15.46
CA ARG A 220 17.20 10.46 14.87
C ARG A 220 16.04 9.90 14.05
N TYR A 221 16.32 9.56 12.81
CA TYR A 221 15.41 8.84 11.92
C TYR A 221 16.02 7.48 11.57
N ALA A 222 15.67 6.43 12.34
CA ALA A 222 16.30 5.10 12.27
C ALA A 222 17.82 5.15 12.49
N ASP A 223 18.60 4.87 11.44
CA ASP A 223 20.07 4.95 11.39
C ASP A 223 20.60 6.35 11.07
N ASP A 224 19.77 7.23 10.51
CA ASP A 224 20.15 8.61 10.21
C ASP A 224 20.02 9.50 11.45
N ILE A 225 21.14 10.07 11.90
CA ILE A 225 21.21 11.03 13.00
C ILE A 225 21.56 12.40 12.45
N THR A 226 20.80 13.40 12.85
CA THR A 226 21.00 14.79 12.41
C THR A 226 21.20 15.70 13.62
N PHE A 227 22.25 16.51 13.56
CA PHE A 227 22.45 17.67 14.44
C PHE A 227 22.42 18.95 13.61
N SER A 228 21.96 20.04 14.20
CA SER A 228 22.01 21.34 13.54
C SER A 228 22.18 22.48 14.55
N SER A 229 22.77 23.59 14.09
CA SER A 229 23.08 24.74 14.94
C SER A 229 23.39 26.02 14.14
N MET A 230 23.44 27.14 14.85
CA MET A 230 23.89 28.41 14.30
C MET A 230 25.43 28.53 14.24
N HIS A 231 26.16 27.76 15.02
CA HIS A 231 27.62 27.78 15.13
C HIS A 231 28.25 26.45 14.74
N ASN A 232 29.53 26.45 14.35
CA ASN A 232 30.21 25.24 13.89
C ASN A 232 31.00 24.58 15.02
N VAL A 233 30.48 23.48 15.52
CA VAL A 233 31.15 22.58 16.50
C VAL A 233 31.52 21.22 15.90
N TYR A 234 31.33 21.03 14.60
CA TYR A 234 31.35 19.73 13.92
C TYR A 234 32.70 19.38 13.28
N GLN A 235 33.74 20.16 13.55
CA GLN A 235 35.09 19.95 13.00
C GLN A 235 35.66 18.61 13.50
N GLU A 236 36.49 17.97 12.69
CA GLU A 236 37.22 16.79 13.10
C GLU A 236 38.12 17.11 14.29
N GLY A 237 38.17 16.20 15.26
CA GLY A 237 38.94 16.41 16.51
C GLY A 237 38.28 17.38 17.51
N SER A 238 37.11 17.97 17.22
CA SER A 238 36.42 18.80 18.19
C SER A 238 35.90 17.96 19.37
N ALA A 239 35.74 18.62 20.52
CA ALA A 239 35.19 17.97 21.73
C ALA A 239 33.83 17.32 21.47
N PHE A 240 32.98 17.98 20.67
CA PHE A 240 31.70 17.41 20.25
C PHE A 240 31.87 16.08 19.48
N ARG A 241 32.74 16.05 18.47
CA ARG A 241 32.96 14.85 17.63
C ARG A 241 33.52 13.70 18.44
N ILE A 242 34.52 13.95 19.27
CA ILE A 242 35.13 12.92 20.13
C ILE A 242 34.08 12.31 21.05
N GLU A 243 33.27 13.12 21.69
CA GLU A 243 32.25 12.62 22.60
C GLU A 243 31.10 11.91 21.89
N LEU A 244 30.66 12.42 20.73
CA LEU A 244 29.66 11.80 19.87
C LEU A 244 30.09 10.39 19.49
N GLU A 245 31.31 10.21 19.01
CA GLU A 245 31.88 8.93 18.61
C GLU A 245 31.98 7.97 19.79
N ASN A 246 32.40 8.45 20.95
CA ASN A 246 32.45 7.67 22.19
C ASN A 246 31.06 7.20 22.66
N ILE A 247 30.04 8.06 22.60
CA ILE A 247 28.67 7.69 22.95
C ILE A 247 28.16 6.61 22.03
N ILE A 248 28.30 6.77 20.71
CA ILE A 248 27.84 5.82 19.71
C ILE A 248 28.54 4.46 19.88
N PHE A 249 29.86 4.48 20.06
CA PHE A 249 30.66 3.28 20.26
C PHE A 249 30.25 2.52 21.52
N LYS A 250 30.10 3.21 22.65
CA LYS A 250 29.67 2.61 23.93
C LYS A 250 28.25 2.02 23.88
N GLN A 251 27.41 2.46 22.94
CA GLN A 251 26.07 1.88 22.70
C GLN A 251 26.09 0.70 21.72
N GLY A 252 27.30 0.29 21.23
CA GLY A 252 27.46 -0.86 20.34
C GLY A 252 27.27 -0.53 18.85
N PHE A 253 27.21 0.76 18.49
CA PHE A 253 27.09 1.20 17.12
C PHE A 253 28.40 1.77 16.56
N ARG A 254 28.48 1.92 15.25
CA ARG A 254 29.60 2.55 14.55
C ARG A 254 29.08 3.57 13.54
N ILE A 255 29.77 4.68 13.41
CA ILE A 255 29.48 5.69 12.40
C ILE A 255 29.96 5.19 11.03
N ASN A 256 29.17 5.39 9.99
CA ASN A 256 29.58 5.18 8.62
C ASN A 256 30.35 6.42 8.12
N ALA A 257 31.67 6.37 8.19
CA ALA A 257 32.53 7.50 7.82
C ALA A 257 32.27 8.04 6.41
N GLN A 258 31.91 7.18 5.45
CA GLN A 258 31.62 7.61 4.06
C GLN A 258 30.31 8.41 3.91
N LYS A 259 29.45 8.37 4.92
CA LYS A 259 28.16 9.05 4.90
C LYS A 259 28.09 10.24 5.86
N VAL A 260 29.17 10.59 6.52
CA VAL A 260 29.25 11.81 7.35
C VAL A 260 29.20 13.04 6.45
N ARG A 261 28.29 13.95 6.74
CA ARG A 261 28.09 15.17 5.94
C ARG A 261 27.86 16.38 6.83
N LEU A 262 28.60 17.43 6.54
CA LEU A 262 28.42 18.76 7.14
C LEU A 262 28.00 19.75 6.03
N HIS A 263 26.87 20.38 6.19
CA HIS A 263 26.34 21.35 5.26
C HIS A 263 26.18 22.72 5.93
N HIS A 264 26.87 23.73 5.42
CA HIS A 264 26.65 25.11 5.78
C HIS A 264 25.49 25.69 4.94
N ARG A 265 24.81 26.73 5.45
CA ARG A 265 23.64 27.37 4.81
C ARG A 265 23.90 27.94 3.40
N SER A 266 25.16 28.22 3.05
CA SER A 266 25.56 28.59 1.69
C SER A 266 25.42 27.46 0.66
N ARG A 267 25.32 26.25 1.13
CA ARG A 267 25.12 25.04 0.30
C ARG A 267 23.76 24.43 0.60
N ARG A 268 23.36 23.46 -0.22
CA ARG A 268 22.14 22.72 -0.03
C ARG A 268 22.22 21.88 1.26
N GLN A 269 21.41 22.24 2.25
CA GLN A 269 21.21 21.44 3.46
C GLN A 269 20.09 20.44 3.24
N GLU A 270 20.30 19.21 3.68
CA GLU A 270 19.37 18.11 3.48
C GLU A 270 19.23 17.26 4.75
N VAL A 271 18.00 16.89 5.11
CA VAL A 271 17.65 16.01 6.23
C VAL A 271 16.66 14.96 5.72
N THR A 272 17.00 13.69 5.84
CA THR A 272 16.17 12.54 5.36
C THR A 272 15.61 12.73 3.94
N GLY A 273 16.43 13.26 3.03
CA GLY A 273 16.03 13.49 1.62
C GLY A 273 15.24 14.77 1.36
N LEU A 274 14.92 15.56 2.38
CA LEU A 274 14.25 16.84 2.26
C LEU A 274 15.25 18.01 2.40
N ILE A 275 15.02 19.06 1.64
CA ILE A 275 15.80 20.28 1.73
C ILE A 275 15.31 21.07 2.93
N VAL A 276 16.25 21.45 3.79
CA VAL A 276 16.01 22.36 4.91
C VAL A 276 16.67 23.71 4.65
N GLY A 277 15.97 24.77 4.98
CA GLY A 277 16.44 26.13 4.81
C GLY A 277 15.51 27.05 5.61
N ARG A 278 14.89 28.04 4.97
CA ARG A 278 13.82 28.84 5.61
C ARG A 278 12.53 28.01 5.80
N LYS A 279 12.32 26.99 4.97
CA LYS A 279 11.21 26.02 5.09
C LYS A 279 11.64 24.68 4.52
N VAL A 280 10.94 23.63 4.93
CA VAL A 280 11.14 22.27 4.39
C VAL A 280 10.65 22.24 2.94
N ASN A 281 11.39 21.55 2.08
CA ASN A 281 11.04 21.41 0.67
C ASN A 281 11.56 20.09 0.10
N VAL A 282 11.00 19.69 -1.04
CA VAL A 282 11.56 18.59 -1.84
C VAL A 282 12.74 19.08 -2.70
N PRO A 283 13.67 18.21 -3.12
CA PRO A 283 14.71 18.56 -4.07
C PRO A 283 14.14 19.15 -5.37
N LYS A 284 14.81 20.16 -5.94
CA LYS A 284 14.38 20.80 -7.21
C LYS A 284 14.14 19.76 -8.33
N GLN A 285 14.95 18.71 -8.38
CA GLN A 285 14.82 17.65 -9.38
C GLN A 285 13.49 16.90 -9.24
N TYR A 286 12.98 16.70 -8.03
CA TYR A 286 11.70 16.06 -7.78
C TYR A 286 10.53 16.76 -8.50
N ILE A 287 10.49 18.10 -8.41
CA ILE A 287 9.47 18.91 -9.09
C ILE A 287 9.69 18.92 -10.61
N LYS A 288 10.96 18.98 -11.06
CA LYS A 288 11.28 18.93 -12.48
C LYS A 288 10.83 17.60 -13.12
N ASP A 289 11.04 16.48 -12.43
CA ASP A 289 10.63 15.16 -12.91
C ASP A 289 9.10 15.07 -13.01
N LEU A 290 8.36 15.55 -12.00
CA LEU A 290 6.90 15.60 -12.06
C LEU A 290 6.39 16.41 -13.25
N ARG A 291 6.94 17.63 -13.43
CA ARG A 291 6.56 18.51 -14.55
C ARG A 291 6.85 17.87 -15.90
N ALA A 292 8.01 17.26 -16.06
CA ALA A 292 8.40 16.62 -17.31
C ALA A 292 7.46 15.46 -17.67
N VAL A 293 7.16 14.59 -16.69
CA VAL A 293 6.27 13.45 -16.92
C VAL A 293 4.86 13.92 -17.25
N LEU A 294 4.31 14.85 -16.50
CA LEU A 294 2.95 15.36 -16.75
C LEU A 294 2.86 16.09 -18.10
N HIS A 295 3.91 16.80 -18.51
CA HIS A 295 3.98 17.44 -19.83
C HIS A 295 3.97 16.41 -20.96
N ILE A 296 4.82 15.36 -20.87
CA ILE A 296 4.86 14.27 -21.86
C ILE A 296 3.50 13.56 -21.90
N TRP A 297 2.90 13.29 -20.73
CA TRP A 297 1.60 12.64 -20.65
C TRP A 297 0.50 13.46 -21.35
N LYS A 298 0.48 14.78 -21.10
CA LYS A 298 -0.49 15.68 -21.73
C LYS A 298 -0.33 15.72 -23.26
N LYS A 299 0.92 15.74 -23.75
CA LYS A 299 1.21 15.93 -25.17
C LYS A 299 1.18 14.63 -25.97
N TYR A 300 1.71 13.55 -25.43
CA TYR A 300 1.96 12.30 -26.17
C TYR A 300 1.22 11.08 -25.60
N GLY A 301 0.46 11.26 -24.51
CA GLY A 301 -0.30 10.19 -23.85
C GLY A 301 0.48 9.42 -22.78
N GLU A 302 -0.25 8.56 -22.06
CA GLU A 302 0.27 7.80 -20.91
C GLU A 302 1.41 6.85 -21.29
N GLY A 303 1.29 6.16 -22.43
CA GLY A 303 2.31 5.21 -22.89
C GLY A 303 3.68 5.86 -23.13
N ALA A 304 3.71 7.03 -23.79
CA ALA A 304 4.94 7.77 -24.01
C ALA A 304 5.56 8.30 -22.70
N ALA A 305 4.72 8.78 -21.79
CA ALA A 305 5.16 9.24 -20.46
C ALA A 305 5.70 8.06 -19.63
N ALA A 306 5.05 6.90 -19.66
CA ALA A 306 5.51 5.69 -18.99
C ALA A 306 6.86 5.21 -19.54
N ALA A 307 7.01 5.12 -20.85
CA ALA A 307 8.27 4.74 -21.49
C ALA A 307 9.42 5.70 -21.14
N SER A 308 9.17 7.00 -21.11
CA SER A 308 10.16 8.01 -20.72
C SER A 308 10.58 7.93 -19.25
N TYR A 309 9.66 7.56 -18.37
CA TYR A 309 9.89 7.55 -16.92
C TYR A 309 10.38 6.20 -16.40
N TYR A 310 9.96 5.10 -16.99
CA TYR A 310 10.27 3.74 -16.57
C TYR A 310 11.77 3.48 -16.35
N PRO A 311 12.70 3.89 -17.24
CA PRO A 311 14.13 3.66 -17.04
C PRO A 311 14.68 4.28 -15.76
N ARG A 312 14.09 5.39 -15.29
CA ARG A 312 14.47 6.08 -14.04
C ARG A 312 13.88 5.42 -12.80
N TYR A 313 12.75 4.71 -12.95
CA TYR A 313 11.98 4.09 -11.88
C TYR A 313 12.20 2.58 -11.76
N ARG A 314 13.02 2.02 -12.59
CA ARG A 314 13.21 0.58 -12.81
C ARG A 314 13.68 -0.24 -11.60
N ALA A 315 14.26 0.39 -10.58
CA ALA A 315 14.72 -0.28 -9.37
C ALA A 315 13.53 -0.89 -8.59
N GLY A 316 13.45 -2.21 -8.54
CA GLY A 316 12.41 -2.95 -7.81
C GLY A 316 11.25 -3.48 -8.67
N ILE A 317 11.12 -3.06 -9.92
CA ILE A 317 10.07 -3.56 -10.83
C ILE A 317 10.66 -4.66 -11.71
N LYS A 318 10.14 -5.89 -11.58
CA LYS A 318 10.63 -7.05 -12.34
C LYS A 318 10.23 -7.05 -13.80
N LYS A 319 9.08 -6.46 -14.14
CA LYS A 319 8.52 -6.40 -15.50
C LYS A 319 7.93 -5.02 -15.76
N GLU A 320 8.16 -4.50 -16.98
CA GLU A 320 7.60 -3.23 -17.44
C GLU A 320 6.06 -3.22 -17.42
N THR A 321 5.45 -4.36 -17.71
CA THR A 321 3.99 -4.54 -17.65
C THR A 321 3.37 -4.34 -16.27
N GLN A 322 4.18 -4.36 -15.20
CA GLN A 322 3.73 -4.09 -13.82
C GLN A 322 3.86 -2.61 -13.44
N PHE A 323 4.40 -1.78 -14.32
CA PHE A 323 4.60 -0.35 -14.06
C PHE A 323 3.30 0.42 -14.27
N ASN A 324 2.75 0.96 -13.18
CA ASN A 324 1.57 1.81 -13.21
C ASN A 324 1.98 3.27 -13.00
N LEU A 325 2.13 4.01 -14.10
CA LEU A 325 2.55 5.42 -14.07
C LEU A 325 1.59 6.28 -13.25
N LYS A 326 0.28 6.06 -13.39
CA LYS A 326 -0.75 6.82 -12.66
C LYS A 326 -0.58 6.68 -11.14
N ALA A 327 -0.42 5.45 -10.65
CA ALA A 327 -0.21 5.20 -9.23
C ALA A 327 1.09 5.84 -8.72
N VAL A 328 2.17 5.75 -9.50
CA VAL A 328 3.47 6.35 -9.16
C VAL A 328 3.38 7.88 -9.10
N MET A 329 2.74 8.53 -10.08
CA MET A 329 2.59 9.98 -10.09
C MET A 329 1.68 10.46 -8.96
N LEU A 330 0.58 9.75 -8.68
CA LEU A 330 -0.28 10.03 -7.53
C LEU A 330 0.51 9.96 -6.21
N GLY A 331 1.29 8.90 -5.99
CA GLY A 331 2.13 8.77 -4.80
C GLY A 331 3.14 9.92 -4.67
N LYS A 332 3.73 10.37 -5.79
CA LYS A 332 4.63 11.53 -5.80
C LYS A 332 3.91 12.84 -5.49
N LEU A 333 2.70 13.03 -5.96
CA LEU A 333 1.89 14.21 -5.64
C LEU A 333 1.46 14.21 -4.17
N CYS A 334 1.04 13.05 -3.63
CA CYS A 334 0.74 12.91 -2.21
C CYS A 334 1.95 13.25 -1.33
N TYR A 335 3.16 12.79 -1.72
CA TYR A 335 4.39 13.14 -1.03
C TYR A 335 4.68 14.64 -1.11
N LEU A 336 4.50 15.27 -2.28
CA LEU A 336 4.67 16.71 -2.46
C LEU A 336 3.69 17.50 -1.57
N LYS A 337 2.41 17.06 -1.52
CA LYS A 337 1.38 17.62 -0.62
C LYS A 337 1.80 17.52 0.85
N MET A 338 2.31 16.35 1.28
CA MET A 338 2.79 16.13 2.64
C MET A 338 3.92 17.10 3.01
N VAL A 339 4.86 17.38 2.08
CA VAL A 339 6.03 18.22 2.35
C VAL A 339 5.72 19.71 2.28
N ARG A 340 4.92 20.16 1.31
CA ARG A 340 4.69 21.57 1.02
C ARG A 340 3.35 22.12 1.49
N GLY A 341 2.45 21.23 1.85
CA GLY A 341 1.06 21.55 2.21
C GLY A 341 0.11 21.53 1.01
N GLU A 342 -1.16 21.46 1.32
CA GLU A 342 -2.25 21.43 0.33
C GLU A 342 -2.41 22.75 -0.41
N ASP A 343 -2.15 23.86 0.26
CA ASP A 343 -2.28 25.21 -0.29
C ASP A 343 -1.08 25.69 -1.11
N ASP A 344 -0.03 24.87 -1.23
CA ASP A 344 1.15 25.24 -2.00
C ASP A 344 0.81 25.40 -3.50
N PRO A 345 1.14 26.54 -4.13
CA PRO A 345 0.78 26.81 -5.52
C PRO A 345 1.41 25.83 -6.52
N VAL A 346 2.59 25.27 -6.19
CA VAL A 346 3.24 24.29 -7.06
C VAL A 346 2.52 22.94 -6.96
N TYR A 347 2.10 22.55 -5.76
CA TYR A 347 1.30 21.34 -5.57
C TYR A 347 -0.05 21.47 -6.30
N LYS A 348 -0.81 22.55 -6.05
CA LYS A 348 -2.12 22.77 -6.70
C LYS A 348 -2.02 22.65 -8.21
N ARG A 349 -1.09 23.40 -8.82
CA ARG A 349 -0.87 23.37 -10.27
C ARG A 349 -0.52 21.97 -10.82
N LEU A 350 0.33 21.20 -10.11
CA LEU A 350 0.72 19.87 -10.56
C LEU A 350 -0.39 18.85 -10.34
N SER A 351 -1.20 19.01 -9.29
CA SER A 351 -2.38 18.19 -9.05
C SER A 351 -3.44 18.42 -10.13
N GLU A 352 -3.73 19.67 -10.48
CA GLU A 352 -4.64 20.02 -11.58
C GLU A 352 -4.18 19.44 -12.92
N GLN A 353 -2.88 19.53 -13.22
CA GLN A 353 -2.32 18.92 -14.43
C GLN A 353 -2.43 17.39 -14.42
N PHE A 354 -2.24 16.77 -13.27
CA PHE A 354 -2.42 15.32 -13.12
C PHE A 354 -3.90 14.93 -13.28
N ASP A 355 -4.80 15.67 -12.68
CA ASP A 355 -6.23 15.45 -12.83
C ASP A 355 -6.69 15.65 -14.29
N GLU A 356 -6.15 16.63 -14.97
CA GLU A 356 -6.42 16.88 -16.40
C GLU A 356 -6.00 15.69 -17.28
N VAL A 357 -4.82 15.10 -17.03
CA VAL A 357 -4.31 13.98 -17.85
C VAL A 357 -4.85 12.62 -17.42
N THR A 358 -5.28 12.48 -16.16
CA THR A 358 -5.81 11.24 -15.60
C THR A 358 -7.32 11.24 -15.51
N SER A 359 -7.96 12.42 -15.40
CA SER A 359 -9.37 12.51 -15.70
C SER A 359 -9.46 11.93 -17.11
N LYS A 360 -10.09 10.77 -17.22
CA LYS A 360 -10.45 10.29 -18.54
C LYS A 360 -11.03 11.52 -19.22
N ARG A 361 -10.33 12.12 -20.21
CA ARG A 361 -11.04 12.89 -21.22
C ARG A 361 -12.23 11.99 -21.46
N LYS A 362 -13.44 12.45 -21.11
CA LYS A 362 -14.64 11.81 -21.61
C LYS A 362 -14.28 11.70 -23.10
N LYS A 363 -13.77 10.53 -23.54
CA LYS A 363 -13.56 10.27 -24.96
C LYS A 363 -14.88 10.74 -25.46
N LYS A 364 -14.91 11.82 -26.29
CA LYS A 364 -16.17 12.37 -26.80
C LYS A 364 -16.99 11.15 -27.04
N CYS A 365 -17.91 10.86 -26.10
CA CYS A 365 -18.65 9.60 -26.14
C CYS A 365 -19.20 9.60 -27.52
N GLN A 366 -18.86 8.59 -28.30
CA GLN A 366 -19.51 8.47 -29.59
C GLN A 366 -20.99 8.51 -29.24
N PRO A 367 -21.80 9.32 -29.96
CA PRO A 367 -23.19 9.47 -29.59
C PRO A 367 -23.77 8.09 -29.33
N GLY A 368 -24.36 7.86 -28.14
CA GLY A 368 -24.93 6.59 -27.77
C GLY A 368 -24.09 5.65 -26.90
N VAL A 369 -22.86 6.00 -26.48
CA VAL A 369 -22.07 5.19 -25.55
C VAL A 369 -21.71 6.00 -24.31
N GLU A 370 -22.24 5.60 -23.16
CA GLU A 370 -21.90 6.15 -21.86
C GLU A 370 -21.01 5.16 -21.08
N TYR A 371 -19.79 5.58 -20.72
CA TYR A 371 -18.90 4.78 -19.89
C TYR A 371 -19.04 5.15 -18.43
N LEU A 372 -19.64 4.27 -17.65
CA LEU A 372 -19.91 4.48 -16.21
C LEU A 372 -18.76 4.01 -15.31
N GLY A 373 -17.67 3.49 -15.89
CA GLY A 373 -16.50 3.03 -15.16
C GLY A 373 -16.55 1.55 -14.76
N SER A 374 -15.46 1.04 -14.20
CA SER A 374 -15.40 -0.32 -13.61
C SER A 374 -15.74 -0.26 -12.13
N CYS A 375 -16.49 -1.23 -11.63
CA CYS A 375 -16.89 -1.27 -10.23
C CYS A 375 -17.28 -2.70 -9.78
N THR A 376 -17.45 -2.90 -8.48
CA THR A 376 -18.04 -4.13 -7.93
C THR A 376 -19.56 -4.13 -8.15
N LEU A 377 -20.20 -5.32 -8.02
CA LEU A 377 -21.66 -5.43 -8.15
C LEU A 377 -22.40 -4.44 -7.22
N LYS A 378 -22.01 -4.37 -5.94
CA LYS A 378 -22.59 -3.41 -4.98
C LYS A 378 -22.42 -1.94 -5.42
N THR A 379 -21.31 -1.60 -6.05
CA THR A 379 -21.07 -0.26 -6.58
C THR A 379 -21.89 -0.02 -7.85
N PHE A 380 -22.07 -1.04 -8.66
CA PHE A 380 -22.96 -1.03 -9.82
C PHE A 380 -24.39 -0.74 -9.40
N GLU A 381 -24.95 -1.50 -8.46
CA GLU A 381 -26.29 -1.31 -7.91
C GLU A 381 -26.49 0.10 -7.37
N ARG A 382 -25.51 0.62 -6.60
CA ARG A 382 -25.56 1.97 -6.05
C ARG A 382 -25.53 3.06 -7.13
N ARG A 383 -24.70 2.90 -8.18
CA ARG A 383 -24.57 3.89 -9.25
C ARG A 383 -25.78 3.95 -10.15
N LEU A 384 -26.40 2.81 -10.44
CA LEU A 384 -27.62 2.74 -11.23
C LEU A 384 -28.88 2.98 -10.39
N ASN A 385 -28.74 3.13 -9.06
CA ASN A 385 -29.89 3.27 -8.17
C ASN A 385 -30.86 2.07 -8.22
N VAL A 386 -30.33 0.89 -8.45
CA VAL A 386 -31.06 -0.37 -8.62
C VAL A 386 -30.56 -1.41 -7.62
N VAL A 387 -31.39 -2.39 -7.33
CA VAL A 387 -31.02 -3.62 -6.62
C VAL A 387 -31.12 -4.76 -7.63
N ILE A 388 -30.04 -5.49 -7.83
CA ILE A 388 -30.03 -6.68 -8.67
C ILE A 388 -30.43 -7.85 -7.77
N ASP A 389 -31.65 -8.33 -7.95
CA ASP A 389 -32.16 -9.47 -7.22
C ASP A 389 -31.73 -10.75 -7.95
N ILE A 390 -30.66 -11.37 -7.44
CA ILE A 390 -30.16 -12.65 -7.94
C ILE A 390 -30.83 -13.73 -7.08
N GLY A 391 -32.08 -14.09 -7.42
CA GLY A 391 -32.77 -15.17 -6.73
C GLY A 391 -32.14 -16.56 -7.03
N GLU A 392 -32.37 -17.53 -6.15
CA GLU A 392 -31.91 -18.92 -6.36
C GLU A 392 -32.40 -19.55 -7.68
N GLU A 393 -33.54 -19.11 -8.19
CA GLU A 393 -34.05 -19.52 -9.51
C GLU A 393 -33.20 -19.04 -10.69
N VAL A 394 -32.40 -17.99 -10.54
CA VAL A 394 -31.48 -17.49 -11.57
C VAL A 394 -30.38 -18.51 -11.90
N CYS A 395 -29.94 -19.28 -10.91
CA CYS A 395 -28.98 -20.37 -11.16
C CYS A 395 -29.56 -21.48 -12.04
N LYS A 396 -30.88 -21.67 -12.06
CA LYS A 396 -31.55 -22.68 -12.87
C LYS A 396 -32.16 -22.16 -14.18
N ASN A 397 -32.70 -20.93 -14.19
CA ASN A 397 -33.47 -20.38 -15.32
C ASN A 397 -32.93 -19.07 -15.91
N LYS A 398 -31.81 -18.52 -15.41
CA LYS A 398 -31.08 -17.37 -15.95
C LYS A 398 -31.87 -16.06 -16.12
N PHE A 399 -32.93 -15.87 -15.38
CA PHE A 399 -33.64 -14.61 -15.27
C PHE A 399 -33.26 -13.89 -14.00
N THR A 400 -32.86 -12.63 -14.13
CA THR A 400 -32.64 -11.71 -13.01
C THR A 400 -33.58 -10.53 -13.17
N ARG A 401 -34.01 -9.96 -12.06
CA ARG A 401 -34.83 -8.76 -12.04
C ARG A 401 -34.03 -7.62 -11.44
N ILE A 402 -34.04 -6.46 -12.09
CA ILE A 402 -33.58 -5.22 -11.48
C ILE A 402 -34.77 -4.56 -10.79
N ARG A 403 -34.61 -4.28 -9.49
CA ARG A 403 -35.59 -3.48 -8.75
C ARG A 403 -35.06 -2.06 -8.67
N LEU A 404 -35.81 -1.13 -9.24
CA LEU A 404 -35.57 0.30 -9.08
C LEU A 404 -35.91 0.74 -7.66
N LYS A 405 -35.34 1.84 -7.17
CA LYS A 405 -35.64 2.35 -5.83
C LYS A 405 -37.10 2.75 -5.61
N ASN A 406 -37.81 3.05 -6.69
CA ASN A 406 -39.25 3.30 -6.67
C ASN A 406 -40.12 2.02 -6.55
N GLY A 407 -39.49 0.84 -6.40
CA GLY A 407 -40.16 -0.45 -6.29
C GLY A 407 -40.47 -1.15 -7.62
N THR A 408 -40.27 -0.50 -8.76
CA THR A 408 -40.51 -1.10 -10.08
C THR A 408 -39.46 -2.19 -10.35
N THR A 409 -39.93 -3.35 -10.82
CA THR A 409 -39.05 -4.50 -11.13
C THR A 409 -38.94 -4.67 -12.64
N LEU A 410 -37.70 -4.68 -13.16
CA LEU A 410 -37.41 -4.87 -14.58
C LEU A 410 -36.68 -6.23 -14.76
N PRO A 411 -37.09 -7.06 -15.71
CA PRO A 411 -36.38 -8.27 -16.04
C PRO A 411 -35.06 -7.95 -16.73
N ILE A 412 -34.02 -8.70 -16.38
CA ILE A 412 -32.71 -8.64 -17.03
C ILE A 412 -32.37 -10.00 -17.57
N TYR A 413 -31.82 -10.06 -18.76
CA TYR A 413 -31.20 -11.26 -19.29
C TYR A 413 -29.69 -11.19 -19.03
N ILE A 414 -29.16 -12.15 -18.28
CA ILE A 414 -27.73 -12.32 -18.04
C ILE A 414 -27.27 -13.51 -18.85
N SER A 415 -26.28 -13.31 -19.71
CA SER A 415 -25.58 -14.39 -20.38
C SER A 415 -24.10 -14.37 -20.04
N ARG A 416 -23.56 -15.54 -19.68
CA ARG A 416 -22.11 -15.77 -19.62
C ARG A 416 -21.57 -16.00 -21.01
N LEU A 417 -20.83 -15.03 -21.52
CA LEU A 417 -20.03 -15.20 -22.72
C LEU A 417 -18.72 -15.88 -22.31
N MET A 418 -18.61 -17.16 -22.57
CA MET A 418 -17.31 -17.86 -22.43
C MET A 418 -16.37 -17.36 -23.51
N PRO A 419 -15.08 -17.08 -23.24
CA PRO A 419 -14.11 -16.52 -24.20
C PRO A 419 -13.70 -17.50 -25.31
N HIS A 420 -14.46 -18.54 -25.57
CA HIS A 420 -14.16 -19.53 -26.59
C HIS A 420 -15.14 -19.40 -27.77
N ASN A 421 -14.58 -19.37 -28.97
CA ASN A 421 -15.22 -19.38 -30.30
C ASN A 421 -16.21 -20.55 -30.50
N SER A 422 -17.12 -20.77 -29.58
CA SER A 422 -18.14 -21.79 -29.73
C SER A 422 -19.23 -21.30 -30.69
N ARG A 423 -19.89 -22.24 -31.36
CA ARG A 423 -21.04 -21.93 -32.23
C ARG A 423 -22.15 -21.23 -31.43
N LYS A 424 -22.29 -21.55 -30.14
CA LYS A 424 -23.28 -20.97 -29.22
C LYS A 424 -23.00 -19.48 -28.95
N ASP A 425 -21.75 -19.09 -28.77
CA ASP A 425 -21.38 -17.69 -28.51
C ASP A 425 -21.66 -16.80 -29.73
N ARG A 426 -21.40 -17.30 -30.93
CA ARG A 426 -21.71 -16.57 -32.19
C ARG A 426 -23.21 -16.34 -32.38
N VAL A 427 -24.01 -17.33 -32.05
CA VAL A 427 -25.48 -17.22 -32.12
C VAL A 427 -25.99 -16.20 -31.11
N TRP A 428 -25.45 -16.27 -29.89
CA TRP A 428 -25.80 -15.32 -28.82
C TRP A 428 -25.40 -13.88 -29.18
N MET A 429 -24.21 -13.67 -29.69
CA MET A 429 -23.75 -12.36 -30.14
C MET A 429 -24.63 -11.81 -31.28
N SER A 430 -25.04 -12.65 -32.21
CA SER A 430 -25.99 -12.25 -33.28
C SER A 430 -27.34 -11.85 -32.73
N LEU A 431 -27.85 -12.56 -31.72
CA LEU A 431 -29.08 -12.21 -31.04
C LEU A 431 -28.98 -10.87 -30.29
N CYS A 432 -27.92 -10.67 -29.53
CA CYS A 432 -27.66 -9.40 -28.84
C CYS A 432 -27.55 -8.23 -29.80
N ARG A 433 -26.89 -8.42 -30.96
CA ARG A 433 -26.84 -7.40 -32.02
C ARG A 433 -28.23 -7.07 -32.55
N ARG A 434 -29.02 -8.08 -32.86
CA ARG A 434 -30.38 -7.89 -33.38
C ARG A 434 -31.31 -7.19 -32.39
N ILE A 435 -31.22 -7.59 -31.11
CA ILE A 435 -31.91 -6.93 -30.03
C ILE A 435 -31.47 -5.46 -29.94
N PHE A 436 -30.16 -5.20 -30.05
CA PHE A 436 -29.61 -3.86 -30.04
C PHE A 436 -30.10 -2.99 -31.23
N GLU A 437 -30.10 -3.53 -32.45
CA GLU A 437 -30.54 -2.86 -33.68
C GLU A 437 -32.03 -2.55 -33.66
N THR A 438 -32.84 -3.30 -32.89
CA THR A 438 -34.30 -3.07 -32.78
C THR A 438 -34.61 -1.74 -32.08
N GLY A 439 -33.66 -1.16 -31.39
CA GLY A 439 -33.77 0.18 -30.80
C GLY A 439 -34.49 0.21 -29.45
N GLY A 440 -34.11 1.16 -28.65
CA GLY A 440 -34.79 1.49 -27.41
C GLY A 440 -34.40 0.68 -26.18
N PHE A 441 -33.16 0.15 -26.05
CA PHE A 441 -32.67 -0.47 -24.80
C PHE A 441 -31.17 -0.18 -24.59
N SER A 442 -30.72 -0.36 -23.34
CA SER A 442 -29.33 -0.21 -22.94
C SER A 442 -28.70 -1.57 -22.71
N VAL A 443 -27.51 -1.77 -23.24
CA VAL A 443 -26.73 -2.97 -23.03
C VAL A 443 -25.62 -2.66 -22.03
N PHE A 444 -25.58 -3.41 -20.95
CA PHE A 444 -24.53 -3.34 -19.95
C PHE A 444 -23.64 -4.57 -20.10
N TYR A 445 -22.35 -4.41 -19.83
CA TYR A 445 -21.44 -5.55 -19.85
C TYR A 445 -20.45 -5.51 -18.71
N MET A 446 -20.01 -6.70 -18.31
CA MET A 446 -19.04 -6.92 -17.27
C MET A 446 -17.77 -7.55 -17.87
N LEU A 447 -16.61 -6.95 -17.59
CA LEU A 447 -15.32 -7.51 -17.98
C LEU A 447 -14.81 -8.47 -16.89
N HIS A 448 -14.10 -9.51 -17.30
CA HIS A 448 -13.48 -10.47 -16.38
C HIS A 448 -12.62 -9.74 -15.33
N ASN A 449 -12.90 -9.96 -14.05
CA ASN A 449 -12.24 -9.35 -12.88
C ASN A 449 -12.44 -7.83 -12.69
N SER A 450 -13.22 -7.16 -13.52
CA SER A 450 -13.62 -5.77 -13.27
C SER A 450 -14.95 -5.50 -13.95
N TYR A 451 -15.91 -5.04 -13.19
CA TYR A 451 -17.21 -4.64 -13.75
C TYR A 451 -17.04 -3.29 -14.45
N ALA A 452 -16.94 -3.33 -15.78
CA ALA A 452 -17.01 -2.13 -16.60
C ALA A 452 -18.45 -1.95 -17.08
N ILE A 453 -19.05 -0.83 -16.69
CA ILE A 453 -20.40 -0.52 -17.08
C ILE A 453 -20.34 0.41 -18.28
N LYS A 454 -20.76 -0.08 -19.43
CA LYS A 454 -21.04 0.74 -20.60
C LYS A 454 -22.52 0.57 -20.94
N SER A 455 -23.20 1.68 -21.12
CA SER A 455 -24.52 1.73 -21.68
C SER A 455 -24.41 2.06 -23.17
N PHE A 456 -25.04 1.27 -24.02
CA PHE A 456 -25.16 1.51 -25.44
C PHE A 456 -26.59 1.96 -25.71
N VAL A 457 -26.73 3.14 -26.31
CA VAL A 457 -28.03 3.69 -26.74
C VAL A 457 -27.98 3.77 -28.27
N PRO A 458 -28.96 3.17 -28.99
CA PRO A 458 -29.03 3.27 -30.45
C PRO A 458 -29.25 4.73 -30.92
N PRO A 459 -28.75 5.09 -32.13
CA PRO A 459 -28.06 4.25 -33.13
C PRO A 459 -26.54 4.26 -32.97
N LEU A 460 -25.97 3.09 -32.73
CA LEU A 460 -24.51 2.87 -32.73
C LEU A 460 -24.13 2.03 -33.96
N LYS A 461 -22.91 2.26 -34.48
CA LYS A 461 -22.37 1.39 -35.53
C LYS A 461 -22.10 0.00 -34.94
N SER A 462 -22.48 -1.06 -35.69
CA SER A 462 -22.35 -2.45 -35.29
C SER A 462 -20.90 -2.84 -34.89
N ASP A 463 -19.91 -2.26 -35.54
CA ASP A 463 -18.49 -2.54 -35.31
C ASP A 463 -18.02 -2.22 -33.88
N ILE A 464 -18.56 -1.15 -33.28
CA ILE A 464 -18.23 -0.76 -31.91
C ILE A 464 -18.83 -1.73 -30.89
N PHE A 465 -20.03 -2.23 -31.15
CA PHE A 465 -20.67 -3.25 -30.35
C PHE A 465 -19.87 -4.53 -30.36
N ASP A 466 -19.46 -5.01 -31.53
CA ASP A 466 -18.68 -6.23 -31.69
C ASP A 466 -17.31 -6.17 -31.04
N GLU A 467 -16.56 -5.07 -31.23
CA GLU A 467 -15.27 -4.87 -30.59
C GLU A 467 -15.36 -4.87 -29.07
N THR A 468 -16.47 -4.34 -28.54
CA THR A 468 -16.69 -4.27 -27.11
C THR A 468 -17.13 -5.61 -26.54
N VAL A 469 -18.08 -6.29 -27.20
CA VAL A 469 -18.65 -7.57 -26.74
C VAL A 469 -17.64 -8.70 -26.85
N SER A 470 -16.71 -8.67 -27.81
CA SER A 470 -15.64 -9.68 -27.92
C SER A 470 -14.72 -9.77 -26.69
N LYS A 471 -14.68 -8.72 -25.87
CA LYS A 471 -13.86 -8.63 -24.63
C LYS A 471 -14.65 -8.90 -23.34
N VAL A 472 -15.91 -9.27 -23.46
CA VAL A 472 -16.85 -9.35 -22.34
C VAL A 472 -17.14 -10.79 -21.97
N VAL A 473 -17.14 -11.10 -20.68
CA VAL A 473 -17.44 -12.44 -20.15
C VAL A 473 -18.93 -12.59 -19.87
N ASP A 474 -19.56 -11.54 -19.34
CA ASP A 474 -20.98 -11.51 -19.01
C ASP A 474 -21.63 -10.29 -19.65
N LEU A 475 -22.66 -10.50 -20.47
CA LEU A 475 -23.45 -9.45 -21.07
C LEU A 475 -24.80 -9.35 -20.32
N VAL A 476 -25.06 -8.17 -19.79
CA VAL A 476 -26.36 -7.85 -19.18
C VAL A 476 -27.13 -6.95 -20.13
N VAL A 477 -28.20 -7.46 -20.69
CA VAL A 477 -29.12 -6.69 -21.50
C VAL A 477 -30.24 -6.18 -20.61
N ALA A 478 -30.19 -4.88 -20.30
CA ALA A 478 -31.27 -4.23 -19.57
C ALA A 478 -32.28 -3.66 -20.57
N PHE A 479 -33.54 -4.00 -20.36
CA PHE A 479 -34.60 -3.49 -21.20
C PHE A 479 -34.76 -1.99 -21.03
N PRO A 480 -35.11 -1.26 -22.10
CA PRO A 480 -35.15 0.17 -22.04
C PRO A 480 -36.23 0.62 -21.09
N ILE A 481 -35.84 1.54 -20.28
CA ILE A 481 -36.76 2.50 -19.72
C ILE A 481 -36.97 3.50 -20.85
N LEU A 482 -38.01 3.37 -21.59
CA LEU A 482 -38.53 4.47 -22.39
C LEU A 482 -38.97 5.52 -21.38
N HIS A 483 -38.18 6.57 -21.25
CA HIS A 483 -38.55 7.74 -20.48
C HIS A 483 -39.71 8.41 -21.24
N VAL A 484 -40.92 8.13 -20.82
CA VAL A 484 -42.06 8.92 -21.23
C VAL A 484 -42.29 9.89 -20.09
N GLU A 485 -41.96 11.16 -20.30
CA GLU A 485 -42.42 12.24 -19.44
C GLU A 485 -43.93 12.24 -19.50
N ASP A 486 -44.60 12.07 -18.37
CA ASP A 486 -46.02 12.34 -18.26
C ASP A 486 -46.27 13.86 -18.18
N GLU A 487 -47.52 14.26 -18.27
CA GLU A 487 -47.94 15.68 -18.23
C GLU A 487 -47.50 16.41 -16.95
N CYS A 488 -46.98 15.70 -15.94
CA CYS A 488 -46.48 16.22 -14.67
C CYS A 488 -44.94 16.22 -14.58
N GLY A 489 -44.22 15.89 -15.67
CA GLY A 489 -42.77 15.81 -15.67
C GLY A 489 -42.21 14.59 -14.90
N VAL A 490 -43.05 13.63 -14.55
CA VAL A 490 -42.62 12.39 -13.89
C VAL A 490 -42.23 11.36 -14.94
N ILE A 491 -41.00 10.92 -14.93
CA ILE A 491 -40.50 9.90 -15.83
C ILE A 491 -41.12 8.55 -15.44
N GLN A 492 -42.08 8.07 -16.19
CA GLN A 492 -42.64 6.74 -16.00
C GLN A 492 -41.95 5.71 -16.89
N PRO A 493 -41.45 4.60 -16.33
CA PRO A 493 -40.89 3.53 -17.13
C PRO A 493 -42.01 2.81 -17.90
N LYS A 494 -42.10 3.03 -19.20
CA LYS A 494 -42.95 2.23 -20.07
C LYS A 494 -42.19 0.98 -20.51
N TYR A 495 -42.56 -0.14 -19.93
CA TYR A 495 -42.02 -1.45 -20.24
C TYR A 495 -42.64 -2.03 -21.52
N ILE A 496 -41.81 -2.45 -22.49
CA ILE A 496 -42.27 -3.17 -23.68
C ILE A 496 -41.61 -4.56 -23.72
N PRO A 497 -42.01 -5.52 -22.85
CA PRO A 497 -41.51 -6.87 -22.89
C PRO A 497 -41.87 -7.60 -24.18
N GLN A 498 -43.05 -7.31 -24.70
CA GLN A 498 -43.63 -7.98 -25.84
C GLN A 498 -42.75 -7.86 -27.11
N LYS A 499 -42.22 -6.68 -27.39
CA LYS A 499 -41.43 -6.41 -28.58
C LYS A 499 -40.07 -7.16 -28.60
N ILE A 500 -39.47 -7.39 -27.45
CA ILE A 500 -38.21 -8.12 -27.36
C ILE A 500 -38.45 -9.61 -27.33
N SER A 501 -39.47 -10.09 -26.69
CA SER A 501 -39.92 -11.48 -26.79
C SER A 501 -40.19 -11.84 -28.25
N GLU A 502 -40.91 -11.01 -28.98
CA GLU A 502 -41.16 -11.20 -30.42
C GLU A 502 -39.86 -11.27 -31.24
N VAL A 503 -38.89 -10.40 -30.96
CA VAL A 503 -37.60 -10.41 -31.64
C VAL A 503 -36.80 -11.67 -31.32
N ILE A 504 -36.82 -12.13 -30.06
CA ILE A 504 -36.19 -13.39 -29.64
C ILE A 504 -36.84 -14.57 -30.34
N ASP A 505 -38.16 -14.65 -30.32
CA ASP A 505 -38.95 -15.73 -30.90
C ASP A 505 -38.75 -15.80 -32.43
N GLN A 506 -38.76 -14.66 -33.10
CA GLN A 506 -38.47 -14.57 -34.54
C GLN A 506 -37.03 -15.00 -34.86
N PHE A 507 -36.04 -14.54 -34.07
CA PHE A 507 -34.63 -14.94 -34.25
C PHE A 507 -34.44 -16.44 -34.05
N LEU A 508 -35.04 -17.03 -33.03
CA LEU A 508 -34.94 -18.47 -32.75
C LEU A 508 -35.61 -19.28 -33.87
N SER A 509 -36.73 -18.84 -34.36
CA SER A 509 -37.43 -19.44 -35.50
C SER A 509 -36.60 -19.41 -36.79
N GLU A 510 -36.01 -18.25 -37.14
CA GLU A 510 -35.13 -18.12 -38.30
C GLU A 510 -33.87 -18.98 -38.25
N LYS A 511 -33.40 -19.32 -37.07
CA LYS A 511 -32.21 -20.18 -36.84
C LYS A 511 -32.54 -21.65 -36.63
N ASN A 512 -33.81 -22.06 -36.74
CA ASN A 512 -34.27 -23.41 -36.42
C ASN A 512 -33.81 -23.91 -35.04
N ILE A 513 -33.80 -23.03 -34.05
CA ILE A 513 -33.41 -23.35 -32.69
C ILE A 513 -34.70 -23.50 -31.86
N SER A 514 -34.97 -24.69 -31.35
CA SER A 514 -36.11 -24.90 -30.47
C SER A 514 -35.86 -24.25 -29.08
N HIS A 515 -36.88 -23.71 -28.44
CA HIS A 515 -36.85 -23.20 -27.05
C HIS A 515 -36.36 -24.25 -26.03
N LYS A 516 -36.31 -25.52 -26.41
CA LYS A 516 -35.82 -26.64 -25.57
C LYS A 516 -34.32 -26.90 -25.69
N GLU A 517 -33.64 -26.46 -26.73
CA GLU A 517 -32.22 -26.63 -26.90
C GLU A 517 -31.48 -25.47 -26.24
N ASN A 518 -31.27 -25.54 -24.94
CA ASN A 518 -30.18 -24.94 -24.16
C ASN A 518 -29.54 -23.64 -24.72
N ILE A 519 -30.26 -22.72 -25.30
CA ILE A 519 -29.94 -21.32 -25.24
C ILE A 519 -30.43 -20.87 -23.85
N HIS A 520 -29.53 -21.00 -22.93
CA HIS A 520 -29.79 -20.53 -21.60
C HIS A 520 -29.68 -19.01 -21.63
N PHE A 521 -30.80 -18.29 -21.62
CA PHE A 521 -30.94 -16.88 -21.37
C PHE A 521 -30.67 -16.57 -19.90
#